data_df0c5a363bec1501b734c09bb7ae3a3b
#
_entry.id   df0c5a363bec1501b734c09bb7ae3a3b
#
_cell.length_a   1.000
_cell.length_b   1.000
_cell.length_c   1.000
_cell.angle_alpha   90.00
_cell.angle_beta   90.00
_cell.angle_gamma   90.00
#
_symmetry.space_group_name_H-M   'P 1'
#
loop_
_entity.id
_entity.type
_entity.pdbx_description
1 polymer ?
#
loop_
_entity_poly.entity_id
_entity_poly.type
_entity_poly.pdbx_seq_one_letter_code
_entity_poly.pdbx_strand_id
1 'polypeptide(L)'
;MLMLFILAIALLHREVVKIGKERDVTKEQLKKIKELENSIENIDAQYFEYVSEYKRHTLKNVNISFKTLSSKIEDISIEDREKLLNAGRAIQEFLRKAKQDIPQAEYMLIVEGQSSKDNYTRNYQLSYERALALVEYWVQNDIKFDSLPCEVIISGSGQNSKFRNLPDIWGNTSNQRFVIHIIPKPGVIKYQ
;
A
#
# COMPACT_ATOMS: atom_id res chain seq x y z
N MET A 1 14.22 -46.88 35.89
CA MET A 1 15.22 -46.04 35.16
C MET A 1 15.02 -46.11 33.63
N LEU A 2 15.10 -47.31 32.97
CA LEU A 2 15.00 -47.45 31.53
C LEU A 2 13.67 -46.87 30.98
N MET A 3 12.54 -47.14 31.61
CA MET A 3 11.20 -46.66 31.18
C MET A 3 11.07 -45.12 31.18
N LEU A 4 11.65 -44.43 32.20
CA LEU A 4 11.66 -42.98 32.24
C LEU A 4 12.54 -42.37 31.13
N PHE A 5 13.64 -43.06 30.78
CA PHE A 5 14.53 -42.63 29.71
C PHE A 5 13.85 -42.73 28.34
N ILE A 6 13.13 -43.84 28.08
CA ILE A 6 12.37 -44.05 26.87
C ILE A 6 11.26 -43.02 26.74
N LEU A 7 10.53 -42.69 27.83
CA LEU A 7 9.50 -41.69 27.83
C LEU A 7 10.07 -40.29 27.53
N ALA A 8 11.21 -39.93 28.12
CA ALA A 8 11.89 -38.67 27.89
C ALA A 8 12.32 -38.54 26.41
N ILE A 9 12.87 -39.60 25.79
CA ILE A 9 13.24 -39.60 24.39
C ILE A 9 12.00 -39.42 23.50
N ALA A 10 10.89 -40.13 23.81
CA ALA A 10 9.65 -39.98 23.02
C ALA A 10 9.06 -38.57 23.09
N LEU A 11 9.09 -37.92 24.25
CA LEU A 11 8.66 -36.53 24.43
C LEU A 11 9.55 -35.56 23.65
N LEU A 12 10.88 -35.72 23.78
CA LEU A 12 11.84 -34.90 23.00
C LEU A 12 11.66 -35.08 21.50
N HIS A 13 11.48 -36.30 21.03
CA HIS A 13 11.23 -36.55 19.61
C HIS A 13 9.94 -35.86 19.13
N ARG A 14 8.87 -35.93 19.93
CA ARG A 14 7.60 -35.24 19.61
C ARG A 14 7.78 -33.73 19.52
N GLU A 15 8.52 -33.11 20.45
CA GLU A 15 8.81 -31.68 20.43
C GLU A 15 9.68 -31.29 19.21
N VAL A 16 10.70 -32.06 18.87
CA VAL A 16 11.54 -31.80 17.70
C VAL A 16 10.73 -31.87 16.40
N VAL A 17 9.83 -32.84 16.27
CA VAL A 17 8.93 -32.97 15.10
C VAL A 17 7.97 -31.77 15.04
N LYS A 18 7.42 -31.32 16.18
CA LYS A 18 6.54 -30.16 16.24
C LYS A 18 7.27 -28.89 15.83
N ILE A 19 8.45 -28.62 16.38
CA ILE A 19 9.30 -27.46 16.03
C ILE A 19 9.68 -27.52 14.53
N GLY A 20 10.00 -28.71 14.00
CA GLY A 20 10.26 -28.88 12.58
C GLY A 20 9.10 -28.45 11.69
N LYS A 21 7.87 -28.88 12.00
CA LYS A 21 6.65 -28.48 11.29
C LYS A 21 6.39 -26.98 11.37
N GLU A 22 6.50 -26.39 12.57
CA GLU A 22 6.32 -24.94 12.77
C GLU A 22 7.34 -24.14 11.95
N ARG A 23 8.59 -24.57 11.90
CA ARG A 23 9.65 -23.94 11.09
C ARG A 23 9.35 -24.02 9.60
N ASP A 24 8.87 -25.15 9.12
CA ASP A 24 8.60 -25.34 7.69
C ASP A 24 7.38 -24.51 7.25
N VAL A 25 6.34 -24.44 8.08
CA VAL A 25 5.20 -23.53 7.89
C VAL A 25 5.68 -22.06 7.83
N THR A 26 6.55 -21.66 8.76
CA THR A 26 7.08 -20.29 8.79
C THR A 26 7.89 -19.95 7.54
N LYS A 27 8.70 -20.89 7.04
CA LYS A 27 9.47 -20.71 5.79
C LYS A 27 8.56 -20.54 4.58
N GLU A 28 7.49 -21.32 4.49
CA GLU A 28 6.53 -21.22 3.40
C GLU A 28 5.76 -19.90 3.46
N GLN A 29 5.39 -19.43 4.66
CA GLN A 29 4.79 -18.11 4.87
C GLN A 29 5.70 -16.98 4.38
N LEU A 30 6.98 -17.02 4.77
CA LEU A 30 7.98 -16.04 4.32
C LEU A 30 8.15 -16.06 2.81
N LYS A 31 8.13 -17.23 2.18
CA LYS A 31 8.21 -17.35 0.72
C LYS A 31 7.00 -16.69 0.04
N LYS A 32 5.79 -16.96 0.53
CA LYS A 32 4.56 -16.33 -0.01
C LYS A 32 4.54 -14.83 0.20
N ILE A 33 4.98 -14.34 1.36
CA ILE A 33 5.10 -12.89 1.62
C ILE A 33 6.05 -12.26 0.60
N LYS A 34 7.20 -12.87 0.31
CA LYS A 34 8.14 -12.37 -0.70
C LYS A 34 7.56 -12.39 -2.11
N GLU A 35 6.82 -13.43 -2.47
CA GLU A 35 6.13 -13.50 -3.76
C GLU A 35 5.09 -12.38 -3.90
N LEU A 36 4.34 -12.08 -2.84
CA LEU A 36 3.40 -10.95 -2.78
C LEU A 36 4.13 -9.61 -2.87
N GLU A 37 5.20 -9.40 -2.13
CA GLU A 37 6.02 -8.18 -2.20
C GLU A 37 6.55 -7.98 -3.63
N ASN A 38 7.13 -9.00 -4.25
CA ASN A 38 7.62 -8.91 -5.63
C ASN A 38 6.50 -8.60 -6.65
N SER A 39 5.29 -9.13 -6.45
CA SER A 39 4.16 -8.81 -7.33
C SER A 39 3.74 -7.34 -7.22
N ILE A 40 3.79 -6.78 -6.02
CA ILE A 40 3.46 -5.38 -5.75
C ILE A 40 4.46 -4.44 -6.40
N GLU A 41 5.75 -4.77 -6.41
CA GLU A 41 6.80 -3.94 -7.04
C GLU A 41 6.55 -3.74 -8.54
N ASN A 42 5.87 -4.68 -9.19
CA ASN A 42 5.62 -4.69 -10.63
C ASN A 42 4.22 -4.18 -11.02
N ILE A 43 3.55 -3.40 -10.18
CA ILE A 43 2.34 -2.69 -10.59
C ILE A 43 2.70 -1.76 -11.75
N ASP A 44 1.83 -1.70 -12.74
CA ASP A 44 2.01 -1.05 -14.03
C ASP A 44 2.98 0.14 -14.04
N ALA A 45 4.19 -0.11 -14.55
CA ALA A 45 5.29 0.85 -14.60
C ALA A 45 5.00 2.08 -15.48
N GLN A 46 3.90 2.07 -16.22
CA GLN A 46 3.44 3.24 -16.99
C GLN A 46 2.92 4.33 -16.06
N TYR A 47 2.20 3.95 -14.99
CA TYR A 47 1.55 4.88 -14.08
C TYR A 47 2.27 5.04 -12.75
N PHE A 48 3.11 4.06 -12.38
CA PHE A 48 3.76 4.02 -11.07
C PHE A 48 5.27 3.90 -11.16
N GLU A 49 5.95 4.51 -10.20
CA GLU A 49 7.33 4.28 -9.85
C GLU A 49 7.40 3.69 -8.44
N TYR A 50 7.99 2.52 -8.31
CA TYR A 50 8.20 1.90 -7.01
C TYR A 50 9.49 2.41 -6.37
N VAL A 51 9.38 2.96 -5.18
CA VAL A 51 10.52 3.44 -4.39
C VAL A 51 10.82 2.40 -3.31
N SER A 52 11.78 1.53 -3.58
CA SER A 52 12.10 0.35 -2.75
C SER A 52 12.52 0.70 -1.32
N GLU A 53 13.24 1.82 -1.13
CA GLU A 53 13.65 2.31 0.19
C GLU A 53 12.46 2.54 1.14
N TYR A 54 11.34 3.01 0.60
CA TYR A 54 10.13 3.32 1.38
C TYR A 54 9.00 2.33 1.16
N LYS A 55 9.17 1.32 0.28
CA LYS A 55 8.14 0.35 -0.13
C LYS A 55 6.84 1.03 -0.57
N ARG A 56 6.95 2.05 -1.42
CA ARG A 56 5.85 2.93 -1.84
C ARG A 56 5.86 3.17 -3.33
N HIS A 57 4.67 3.43 -3.88
CA HIS A 57 4.52 3.86 -5.27
C HIS A 57 4.24 5.35 -5.33
N THR A 58 4.91 6.03 -6.25
CA THR A 58 4.58 7.39 -6.66
C THR A 58 3.94 7.37 -8.03
N LEU A 59 2.99 8.28 -8.26
CA LEU A 59 2.37 8.45 -9.56
C LEU A 59 3.38 9.09 -10.53
N LYS A 60 3.54 8.50 -11.70
CA LYS A 60 4.39 9.04 -12.76
C LYS A 60 3.63 10.05 -13.61
N ASN A 61 4.34 11.08 -14.06
CA ASN A 61 3.87 12.02 -15.07
C ASN A 61 2.53 12.69 -14.72
N VAL A 62 2.19 12.81 -13.44
CA VAL A 62 1.01 13.51 -12.93
C VAL A 62 1.44 14.75 -12.20
N ASN A 63 0.97 15.90 -12.65
CA ASN A 63 1.21 17.17 -11.98
C ASN A 63 0.03 17.51 -11.06
N ILE A 64 0.20 17.28 -9.78
CA ILE A 64 -0.82 17.58 -8.78
C ILE A 64 -0.69 19.03 -8.34
N SER A 65 -1.66 19.86 -8.72
CA SER A 65 -1.68 21.26 -8.31
C SER A 65 -3.08 21.61 -7.82
N PHE A 66 -3.17 21.95 -6.54
CA PHE A 66 -4.39 22.44 -5.92
C PHE A 66 -4.31 23.97 -5.75
N LYS A 67 -5.44 24.66 -5.83
CA LYS A 67 -5.54 26.05 -5.38
C LYS A 67 -5.21 26.15 -3.89
N THR A 68 -4.86 27.32 -3.45
CA THR A 68 -4.54 27.59 -2.04
C THR A 68 -5.65 27.08 -1.12
N LEU A 69 -5.30 26.27 -0.12
CA LEU A 69 -6.19 25.65 0.87
C LEU A 69 -7.33 24.81 0.28
N SER A 70 -7.24 24.40 -0.99
CA SER A 70 -8.25 23.58 -1.63
C SER A 70 -7.86 22.11 -1.62
N SER A 71 -8.89 21.25 -1.51
CA SER A 71 -8.83 19.81 -1.70
C SER A 71 -9.67 19.32 -2.91
N LYS A 72 -10.19 20.26 -3.72
CA LYS A 72 -11.08 19.94 -4.83
C LYS A 72 -10.30 19.29 -5.97
N ILE A 73 -10.73 18.11 -6.39
CA ILE A 73 -10.08 17.36 -7.47
C ILE A 73 -10.14 18.13 -8.81
N GLU A 74 -11.12 19.02 -8.98
CA GLU A 74 -11.31 19.88 -10.14
C GLU A 74 -10.22 20.93 -10.32
N ASP A 75 -9.44 21.23 -9.28
CA ASP A 75 -8.28 22.10 -9.39
C ASP A 75 -7.15 21.49 -10.22
N ILE A 76 -7.10 20.16 -10.29
CA ILE A 76 -6.14 19.40 -11.08
C ILE A 76 -6.59 19.45 -12.54
N SER A 77 -5.63 19.57 -13.47
CA SER A 77 -5.91 19.63 -14.91
C SER A 77 -6.72 18.41 -15.38
N ILE A 78 -7.50 18.57 -16.43
CA ILE A 78 -8.29 17.45 -17.02
C ILE A 78 -7.36 16.30 -17.41
N GLU A 79 -6.21 16.61 -18.02
CA GLU A 79 -5.21 15.62 -18.46
C GLU A 79 -4.66 14.83 -17.24
N ASP A 80 -4.30 15.51 -16.16
CA ASP A 80 -3.76 14.84 -14.98
C ASP A 80 -4.84 14.07 -14.21
N ARG A 81 -6.09 14.55 -14.21
CA ARG A 81 -7.24 13.78 -13.68
C ARG A 81 -7.47 12.49 -14.46
N GLU A 82 -7.32 12.49 -15.79
CA GLU A 82 -7.39 11.27 -16.59
C GLU A 82 -6.28 10.28 -16.22
N LYS A 83 -5.05 10.76 -15.99
CA LYS A 83 -3.94 9.93 -15.51
C LYS A 83 -4.26 9.34 -14.12
N LEU A 84 -4.91 10.10 -13.23
CA LEU A 84 -5.35 9.58 -11.93
C LEU A 84 -6.39 8.46 -12.07
N LEU A 85 -7.33 8.57 -13.01
CA LEU A 85 -8.29 7.49 -13.31
C LEU A 85 -7.56 6.25 -13.87
N ASN A 86 -6.61 6.43 -14.76
CA ASN A 86 -5.85 5.32 -15.32
C ASN A 86 -5.02 4.61 -14.25
N ALA A 87 -4.42 5.36 -13.33
CA ALA A 87 -3.73 4.79 -12.17
C ALA A 87 -4.68 3.96 -11.29
N GLY A 88 -5.89 4.45 -11.01
CA GLY A 88 -6.90 3.69 -10.29
C GLY A 88 -7.31 2.40 -10.99
N ARG A 89 -7.48 2.43 -12.32
CA ARG A 89 -7.77 1.22 -13.14
C ARG A 89 -6.61 0.22 -13.08
N ALA A 90 -5.36 0.70 -13.14
CA ALA A 90 -4.17 -0.16 -13.04
C ALA A 90 -4.10 -0.87 -11.67
N ILE A 91 -4.45 -0.18 -10.58
CA ILE A 91 -4.56 -0.80 -9.25
C ILE A 91 -5.66 -1.87 -9.24
N GLN A 92 -6.83 -1.60 -9.81
CA GLN A 92 -7.91 -2.58 -9.89
C GLN A 92 -7.48 -3.84 -10.66
N GLU A 93 -6.79 -3.67 -11.79
CA GLU A 93 -6.32 -4.79 -12.60
C GLU A 93 -5.27 -5.62 -11.85
N PHE A 94 -4.33 -4.95 -11.20
CA PHE A 94 -3.37 -5.63 -10.32
C PHE A 94 -4.08 -6.48 -9.25
N LEU A 95 -5.06 -5.91 -8.53
CA LEU A 95 -5.78 -6.61 -7.47
C LEU A 95 -6.64 -7.78 -7.99
N ARG A 96 -7.24 -7.66 -9.20
CA ARG A 96 -7.95 -8.76 -9.85
C ARG A 96 -7.02 -9.92 -10.17
N LYS A 97 -5.85 -9.62 -10.74
CA LYS A 97 -4.83 -10.61 -11.05
C LYS A 97 -4.29 -11.25 -9.77
N ALA A 98 -3.98 -10.46 -8.77
CA ALA A 98 -3.51 -10.95 -7.48
C ALA A 98 -4.52 -11.91 -6.81
N LYS A 99 -5.83 -11.67 -6.95
CA LYS A 99 -6.88 -12.57 -6.47
C LYS A 99 -6.92 -13.91 -7.22
N GLN A 100 -6.57 -13.90 -8.50
CA GLN A 100 -6.49 -15.15 -9.29
C GLN A 100 -5.24 -15.96 -8.93
N ASP A 101 -4.09 -15.28 -8.79
CA ASP A 101 -2.81 -15.93 -8.54
C ASP A 101 -2.70 -16.43 -7.08
N ILE A 102 -3.22 -15.67 -6.12
CA ILE A 102 -3.19 -15.99 -4.68
C ILE A 102 -4.56 -15.66 -4.05
N PRO A 103 -5.55 -16.56 -4.17
CA PRO A 103 -6.93 -16.28 -3.73
C PRO A 103 -7.11 -15.90 -2.27
N GLN A 104 -6.19 -16.31 -1.38
CA GLN A 104 -6.24 -15.99 0.06
C GLN A 104 -5.52 -14.67 0.41
N ALA A 105 -4.83 -14.05 -0.56
CA ALA A 105 -4.14 -12.79 -0.29
C ALA A 105 -5.14 -11.65 -0.14
N GLU A 106 -4.96 -10.85 0.90
CA GLU A 106 -5.64 -9.58 1.09
C GLU A 106 -4.61 -8.45 1.13
N TYR A 107 -5.00 -7.29 0.67
CA TYR A 107 -4.14 -6.12 0.58
C TYR A 107 -4.73 -4.92 1.34
N MET A 108 -3.88 -4.01 1.72
CA MET A 108 -4.25 -2.66 2.11
C MET A 108 -3.78 -1.69 1.03
N LEU A 109 -4.71 -0.94 0.47
CA LEU A 109 -4.44 0.18 -0.44
C LEU A 109 -4.51 1.47 0.37
N ILE A 110 -3.35 2.05 0.68
CA ILE A 110 -3.28 3.30 1.41
C ILE A 110 -3.07 4.43 0.40
N VAL A 111 -4.04 5.33 0.34
CA VAL A 111 -3.95 6.56 -0.44
C VAL A 111 -3.53 7.68 0.52
N GLU A 112 -2.28 8.08 0.41
CA GLU A 112 -1.68 9.14 1.24
C GLU A 112 -1.63 10.46 0.48
N GLY A 113 -2.23 11.51 1.04
CA GLY A 113 -2.04 12.87 0.57
C GLY A 113 -0.89 13.56 1.29
N GLN A 114 -0.17 14.41 0.56
CA GLN A 114 0.88 15.28 1.09
C GLN A 114 0.59 16.74 0.75
N SER A 115 1.09 17.65 1.56
CA SER A 115 1.01 19.11 1.34
C SER A 115 2.40 19.73 1.21
N SER A 116 2.49 20.88 0.57
CA SER A 116 3.70 21.71 0.60
C SER A 116 4.01 22.18 2.03
N LYS A 117 5.25 22.55 2.25
CA LYS A 117 5.70 23.13 3.52
C LYS A 117 5.32 24.60 3.59
N ASP A 118 4.52 24.97 4.57
CA ASP A 118 4.05 26.33 4.79
C ASP A 118 3.63 26.56 6.26
N ASN A 119 3.08 27.74 6.59
CA ASN A 119 2.59 28.10 7.92
C ASN A 119 1.17 27.60 8.22
N TYR A 120 0.53 26.89 7.31
CA TYR A 120 -0.84 26.43 7.53
C TYR A 120 -0.89 25.35 8.61
N THR A 121 -1.61 25.62 9.69
CA THR A 121 -1.62 24.74 10.87
C THR A 121 -2.41 23.45 10.68
N ARG A 122 -3.28 23.37 9.64
CA ARG A 122 -4.15 22.23 9.35
C ARG A 122 -3.66 21.40 8.16
N ASN A 123 -2.37 21.38 7.90
CA ASN A 123 -1.78 20.66 6.77
C ASN A 123 -2.08 19.16 6.78
N TYR A 124 -2.18 18.51 7.95
CA TYR A 124 -2.61 17.11 8.06
C TYR A 124 -4.05 16.92 7.56
N GLN A 125 -4.97 17.75 8.01
CA GLN A 125 -6.36 17.70 7.57
C GLN A 125 -6.48 17.96 6.06
N LEU A 126 -5.82 18.99 5.54
CA LEU A 126 -5.85 19.33 4.12
C LEU A 126 -5.32 18.19 3.26
N SER A 127 -4.23 17.56 3.66
CA SER A 127 -3.66 16.42 2.93
C SER A 127 -4.56 15.19 2.98
N TYR A 128 -5.24 14.92 4.09
CA TYR A 128 -6.26 13.89 4.21
C TYR A 128 -7.45 14.16 3.27
N GLU A 129 -7.99 15.39 3.28
CA GLU A 129 -9.11 15.80 2.42
C GLU A 129 -8.76 15.64 0.92
N ARG A 130 -7.52 15.91 0.53
CA ARG A 130 -7.03 15.68 -0.83
C ARG A 130 -7.01 14.20 -1.19
N ALA A 131 -6.51 13.35 -0.30
CA ALA A 131 -6.51 11.90 -0.51
C ALA A 131 -7.93 11.34 -0.58
N LEU A 132 -8.84 11.82 0.27
CA LEU A 132 -10.27 11.48 0.23
C LEU A 132 -10.88 11.87 -1.12
N ALA A 133 -10.63 13.09 -1.60
CA ALA A 133 -11.14 13.57 -2.88
C ALA A 133 -10.67 12.70 -4.07
N LEU A 134 -9.45 12.16 -4.03
CA LEU A 134 -8.99 11.20 -5.04
C LEU A 134 -9.78 9.89 -4.99
N VAL A 135 -9.99 9.33 -3.80
CA VAL A 135 -10.75 8.08 -3.64
C VAL A 135 -12.20 8.27 -4.07
N GLU A 136 -12.84 9.37 -3.68
CA GLU A 136 -14.19 9.72 -4.12
C GLU A 136 -14.28 9.89 -5.64
N TYR A 137 -13.27 10.53 -6.25
CA TYR A 137 -13.18 10.70 -7.70
C TYR A 137 -13.08 9.35 -8.42
N TRP A 138 -12.33 8.40 -7.89
CA TRP A 138 -12.30 7.03 -8.40
C TRP A 138 -13.67 6.38 -8.32
N VAL A 139 -14.33 6.44 -7.15
CA VAL A 139 -15.67 5.84 -6.95
C VAL A 139 -16.71 6.45 -7.91
N GLN A 140 -16.69 7.77 -8.11
CA GLN A 140 -17.60 8.48 -9.04
C GLN A 140 -17.39 8.07 -10.51
N ASN A 141 -16.19 7.56 -10.84
CA ASN A 141 -15.83 7.07 -12.18
C ASN A 141 -15.79 5.53 -12.25
N ASP A 142 -16.57 4.84 -11.40
CA ASP A 142 -16.73 3.39 -11.35
C ASP A 142 -15.44 2.60 -11.03
N ILE A 143 -14.43 3.25 -10.46
CA ILE A 143 -13.22 2.61 -9.95
C ILE A 143 -13.46 2.30 -8.46
N LYS A 144 -14.00 1.10 -8.20
CA LYS A 144 -14.38 0.62 -6.86
C LYS A 144 -13.51 -0.56 -6.45
N PHE A 145 -13.20 -0.66 -5.17
CA PHE A 145 -12.32 -1.70 -4.62
C PHE A 145 -13.05 -2.69 -3.71
N ASP A 146 -14.34 -2.46 -3.38
CA ASP A 146 -15.11 -3.23 -2.41
C ASP A 146 -15.25 -4.73 -2.74
N SER A 147 -15.23 -5.09 -4.03
CA SER A 147 -15.31 -6.50 -4.49
C SER A 147 -13.94 -7.15 -4.66
N LEU A 148 -12.87 -6.42 -4.42
CA LEU A 148 -11.48 -6.86 -4.56
C LEU A 148 -10.91 -7.25 -3.19
N PRO A 149 -9.86 -8.07 -3.13
CA PRO A 149 -9.21 -8.46 -1.87
C PRO A 149 -8.39 -7.30 -1.29
N CYS A 150 -9.04 -6.18 -1.01
CA CYS A 150 -8.38 -4.94 -0.68
C CYS A 150 -9.20 -4.11 0.32
N GLU A 151 -8.54 -3.61 1.35
CA GLU A 151 -9.05 -2.59 2.25
C GLU A 151 -8.45 -1.23 1.87
N VAL A 152 -9.30 -0.24 1.57
CA VAL A 152 -8.86 1.11 1.22
C VAL A 152 -8.70 1.95 2.49
N ILE A 153 -7.52 2.52 2.68
CA ILE A 153 -7.20 3.40 3.80
C ILE A 153 -6.81 4.77 3.25
N ILE A 154 -7.44 5.81 3.78
CA ILE A 154 -7.14 7.20 3.42
C ILE A 154 -6.26 7.81 4.51
N SER A 155 -5.16 8.43 4.11
CA SER A 155 -4.18 9.02 5.03
C SER A 155 -3.76 10.42 4.59
N GLY A 156 -3.42 11.25 5.56
CA GLY A 156 -2.83 12.57 5.32
C GLY A 156 -1.58 12.75 6.17
N SER A 157 -0.43 12.96 5.55
CA SER A 157 0.85 13.16 6.24
C SER A 157 1.25 14.64 6.35
N GLY A 158 0.44 15.53 5.80
CA GLY A 158 0.72 16.96 5.84
C GLY A 158 2.06 17.30 5.19
N GLN A 159 2.81 18.14 5.86
CA GLN A 159 4.17 18.55 5.46
C GLN A 159 5.28 17.73 6.16
N ASN A 160 4.95 16.73 6.97
CA ASN A 160 5.89 16.04 7.86
C ASN A 160 6.20 14.60 7.40
N SER A 161 5.75 14.19 6.23
CA SER A 161 6.17 12.90 5.65
C SER A 161 7.69 12.84 5.53
N LYS A 162 8.29 11.69 5.85
CA LYS A 162 9.72 11.46 5.57
C LYS A 162 9.99 11.28 4.08
N PHE A 163 8.97 10.94 3.30
CA PHE A 163 9.05 10.76 1.86
C PHE A 163 8.63 12.05 1.16
N ARG A 164 9.61 12.94 0.90
CA ARG A 164 9.42 14.26 0.29
C ARG A 164 10.27 14.42 -0.96
N ASN A 165 9.77 15.21 -1.93
CA ASN A 165 10.59 15.65 -3.06
C ASN A 165 11.57 16.72 -2.59
N LEU A 166 12.82 16.57 -2.97
CA LEU A 166 13.88 17.51 -2.66
C LEU A 166 14.05 18.57 -3.76
N PRO A 167 14.44 19.80 -3.43
CA PRO A 167 14.64 20.30 -2.06
C PRO A 167 13.31 20.56 -1.35
N ASP A 168 13.15 20.06 -0.10
CA ASP A 168 11.96 20.27 0.70
C ASP A 168 11.97 21.66 1.36
N ILE A 169 11.85 22.67 0.53
CA ILE A 169 11.80 24.07 0.93
C ILE A 169 10.35 24.56 1.03
N TRP A 170 10.21 25.73 1.63
CA TRP A 170 8.94 26.44 1.80
C TRP A 170 8.25 26.66 0.45
N GLY A 171 6.97 26.31 0.38
CA GLY A 171 6.16 26.50 -0.82
C GLY A 171 6.45 25.55 -1.98
N ASN A 172 7.30 24.52 -1.81
CA ASN A 172 7.54 23.56 -2.87
C ASN A 172 6.27 22.77 -3.20
N THR A 173 5.61 23.14 -4.31
CA THR A 173 4.34 22.56 -4.75
C THR A 173 4.51 21.10 -5.24
N SER A 174 5.72 20.65 -5.59
CA SER A 174 5.96 19.25 -5.97
C SER A 174 5.70 18.27 -4.82
N ASN A 175 5.58 18.78 -3.60
CA ASN A 175 5.15 18.03 -2.42
C ASN A 175 3.63 18.06 -2.18
N GLN A 176 2.84 18.70 -3.04
CA GLN A 176 1.40 18.51 -3.13
C GLN A 176 1.14 17.29 -4.02
N ARG A 177 1.12 16.10 -3.46
CA ARG A 177 1.03 14.86 -4.24
C ARG A 177 0.28 13.76 -3.52
N PHE A 178 -0.05 12.73 -4.27
CA PHE A 178 -0.53 11.47 -3.75
C PHE A 178 0.60 10.43 -3.73
N VAL A 179 0.64 9.64 -2.67
CA VAL A 179 1.52 8.49 -2.54
C VAL A 179 0.64 7.27 -2.32
N ILE A 180 0.88 6.24 -3.10
CA ILE A 180 0.10 5.00 -3.06
C ILE A 180 0.94 3.92 -2.40
N HIS A 181 0.37 3.27 -1.39
CA HIS A 181 0.98 2.10 -0.80
C HIS A 181 0.03 0.92 -1.00
N ILE A 182 0.55 -0.14 -1.57
CA ILE A 182 -0.16 -1.41 -1.62
C ILE A 182 0.69 -2.39 -0.83
N ILE A 183 0.15 -2.88 0.26
CA ILE A 183 0.85 -3.79 1.15
C ILE A 183 -0.01 -5.02 1.42
N PRO A 184 0.59 -6.22 1.55
CA PRO A 184 -0.13 -7.40 1.99
C PRO A 184 -0.71 -7.15 3.39
N LYS A 185 -1.96 -7.52 3.61
CA LYS A 185 -2.60 -7.39 4.93
C LYS A 185 -1.99 -8.38 5.90
N PRO A 186 -1.39 -7.94 7.03
CA PRO A 186 -0.78 -8.83 8.00
C PRO A 186 -1.79 -9.83 8.58
N GLY A 187 -1.36 -11.09 8.77
CA GLY A 187 -2.13 -12.11 9.50
C GLY A 187 -3.24 -12.81 8.72
N VAL A 188 -3.45 -12.50 7.44
CA VAL A 188 -4.53 -13.11 6.63
C VAL A 188 -4.11 -14.42 5.96
N ILE A 189 -2.81 -14.67 5.81
CA ILE A 189 -2.33 -15.93 5.23
C ILE A 189 -2.51 -17.03 6.28
N LYS A 190 -3.71 -17.60 6.35
CA LYS A 190 -3.99 -18.80 7.14
C LYS A 190 -3.65 -20.03 6.30
N TYR A 191 -2.88 -20.94 6.87
CA TYR A 191 -2.67 -22.28 6.32
C TYR A 191 -3.77 -23.20 6.85
N GLN A 192 -4.42 -23.89 5.93
CA GLN A 192 -5.25 -25.04 6.25
C GLN A 192 -4.37 -26.27 6.47
#